data_863553d6f282df3af141a75f412b7040
#
_entry.id   863553d6f282df3af141a75f412b7040
#
_cell.length_a   1.000
_cell.length_b   1.000
_cell.length_c   1.000
_cell.angle_alpha   90.00
_cell.angle_beta   90.00
_cell.angle_gamma   90.00
#
_symmetry.space_group_name_H-M   'P 1'
#
loop_
_entity.id
_entity.type
_entity.pdbx_description
1 polymer ?
#
loop_
_entity_poly.entity_id
_entity_poly.type
_entity_poly.pdbx_seq_one_letter_code
_entity_poly.pdbx_strand_id
1 'polypeptide(L)'
;MKAGIIGEDNILFELKNSGMDMVVLHDLYIESVSGASAQIDFLVLTPKINFVLECKNLFGNIEINSKGDFIRTIRCGGRYYKEGIYSPITQNQRHLQVLNECRNENHGKVMAALRNHWFSNFFKGLIVLSNPKTIINDQDAPQEVKKQVVRADQLVETIKRMNRESSELKSSMKDLKEDGEYYLNKMHIEKPITYIEKFKQEELEDQPAAEQPALIEPD
;
A
#
# COMPACT_ATOMS: atom_id res chain seq x y z
N MET A 1 14.74 -3.90 2.43
CA MET A 1 13.91 -4.08 3.64
C MET A 1 13.79 -2.81 4.49
N LYS A 2 14.86 -2.21 5.02
CA LYS A 2 14.76 -0.99 5.88
C LYS A 2 14.08 0.24 5.24
N ALA A 3 14.25 0.47 3.95
CA ALA A 3 13.66 1.65 3.28
C ALA A 3 12.13 1.55 3.12
N GLY A 4 11.60 0.36 2.86
CA GLY A 4 10.14 0.12 2.80
C GLY A 4 9.48 0.44 4.14
N ILE A 5 9.97 -0.17 5.21
CA ILE A 5 9.45 0.02 6.59
C ILE A 5 9.41 1.51 6.97
N ILE A 6 10.47 2.27 6.72
CA ILE A 6 10.51 3.72 7.03
C ILE A 6 9.41 4.47 6.25
N GLY A 7 9.17 4.07 4.99
CA GLY A 7 8.14 4.69 4.18
C GLY A 7 6.72 4.43 4.69
N GLU A 8 6.46 3.20 5.10
CA GLU A 8 5.18 2.78 5.66
C GLU A 8 4.94 3.42 7.04
N ASP A 9 5.97 3.52 7.90
CA ASP A 9 5.89 4.21 9.19
C ASP A 9 5.48 5.68 9.03
N ASN A 10 6.01 6.38 8.02
CA ASN A 10 5.62 7.76 7.72
C ASN A 10 4.13 7.85 7.35
N ILE A 11 3.64 6.94 6.49
CA ILE A 11 2.22 6.90 6.12
C ILE A 11 1.34 6.60 7.33
N LEU A 12 1.73 5.63 8.14
CA LEU A 12 1.00 5.26 9.35
C LEU A 12 0.92 6.41 10.35
N PHE A 13 2.00 7.18 10.48
CA PHE A 13 2.02 8.39 11.30
C PHE A 13 0.99 9.43 10.80
N GLU A 14 0.98 9.72 9.49
CA GLU A 14 0.01 10.66 8.90
C GLU A 14 -1.44 10.21 9.11
N LEU A 15 -1.74 8.93 8.85
CA LEU A 15 -3.07 8.37 9.03
C LEU A 15 -3.53 8.41 10.49
N LYS A 16 -2.67 8.06 11.46
CA LYS A 16 -2.95 8.11 12.90
C LYS A 16 -3.27 9.53 13.38
N ASN A 17 -2.61 10.53 12.81
CA ASN A 17 -2.78 11.94 13.20
C ASN A 17 -3.82 12.67 12.34
N SER A 18 -4.56 11.95 11.50
CA SER A 18 -5.52 12.54 10.55
C SER A 18 -6.68 13.29 11.21
N GLY A 19 -7.09 12.90 12.42
CA GLY A 19 -8.31 13.38 13.06
C GLY A 19 -9.59 13.02 12.29
N MET A 20 -9.55 11.97 11.47
CA MET A 20 -10.68 11.47 10.68
C MET A 20 -11.05 10.05 11.14
N ASP A 21 -12.35 9.76 11.21
CA ASP A 21 -12.83 8.39 11.42
C ASP A 21 -12.34 7.48 10.28
N MET A 22 -11.58 6.45 10.62
CA MET A 22 -11.10 5.46 9.67
C MET A 22 -10.67 4.17 10.37
N VAL A 23 -10.65 3.08 9.61
CA VAL A 23 -9.98 1.82 9.99
C VAL A 23 -8.85 1.59 9.00
N VAL A 24 -7.65 1.34 9.50
CA VAL A 24 -6.45 1.12 8.70
C VAL A 24 -5.97 -0.30 8.88
N LEU A 25 -5.94 -1.07 7.80
CA LEU A 25 -5.33 -2.38 7.74
C LEU A 25 -3.98 -2.24 7.03
N HIS A 26 -2.92 -2.76 7.65
CA HIS A 26 -1.55 -2.68 7.16
C HIS A 26 -1.05 -4.07 6.81
N ASP A 27 -0.31 -4.18 5.71
CA ASP A 27 0.30 -5.43 5.23
C ASP A 27 -0.73 -6.56 5.04
N LEU A 28 -1.81 -6.26 4.31
CA LEU A 28 -2.90 -7.21 4.05
C LEU A 28 -2.53 -8.10 2.85
N TYR A 29 -2.24 -9.38 3.10
CA TYR A 29 -2.04 -10.36 2.03
C TYR A 29 -3.34 -11.12 1.76
N ILE A 30 -3.78 -11.11 0.51
CA ILE A 30 -5.01 -11.76 0.04
C ILE A 30 -4.73 -12.61 -1.20
N GLU A 31 -5.50 -13.68 -1.35
CA GLU A 31 -5.45 -14.56 -2.52
C GLU A 31 -6.87 -14.93 -2.94
N SER A 32 -7.17 -14.79 -4.24
CA SER A 32 -8.45 -15.17 -4.81
C SER A 32 -8.49 -16.65 -5.15
N VAL A 33 -9.69 -17.21 -5.31
CA VAL A 33 -9.90 -18.61 -5.74
C VAL A 33 -9.30 -18.91 -7.12
N SER A 34 -9.01 -17.88 -7.92
CA SER A 34 -8.30 -18.02 -9.19
C SER A 34 -6.79 -18.21 -9.03
N GLY A 35 -6.26 -18.10 -7.80
CA GLY A 35 -4.83 -18.12 -7.47
C GLY A 35 -4.12 -16.77 -7.69
N ALA A 36 -4.85 -15.69 -8.02
CA ALA A 36 -4.28 -14.35 -8.06
C ALA A 36 -4.11 -13.82 -6.64
N SER A 37 -2.93 -13.26 -6.32
CA SER A 37 -2.63 -12.76 -4.98
C SER A 37 -2.18 -11.30 -4.99
N ALA A 38 -2.38 -10.61 -3.88
CA ALA A 38 -1.95 -9.25 -3.65
C ALA A 38 -1.48 -9.05 -2.21
N GLN A 39 -0.37 -8.34 -2.05
CA GLN A 39 0.05 -7.77 -0.77
C GLN A 39 -0.26 -6.27 -0.83
N ILE A 40 -1.25 -5.85 -0.07
CA ILE A 40 -1.71 -4.46 -0.01
C ILE A 40 -1.01 -3.78 1.16
N ASP A 41 -0.19 -2.76 0.88
CA ASP A 41 0.54 -2.04 1.94
C ASP A 41 -0.43 -1.45 2.96
N PHE A 42 -1.48 -0.73 2.49
CA PHE A 42 -2.55 -0.23 3.35
C PHE A 42 -3.91 -0.32 2.67
N LEU A 43 -4.89 -0.89 3.38
CA LEU A 43 -6.30 -0.74 3.09
C LEU A 43 -6.90 0.22 4.12
N VAL A 44 -7.32 1.40 3.67
CA VAL A 44 -7.88 2.46 4.52
C VAL A 44 -9.38 2.55 4.29
N LEU A 45 -10.16 2.13 5.28
CA LEU A 45 -11.62 2.19 5.25
C LEU A 45 -12.06 3.52 5.84
N THR A 46 -12.81 4.29 5.07
CA THR A 46 -13.30 5.61 5.49
C THR A 46 -14.80 5.72 5.26
N PRO A 47 -15.47 6.73 5.83
CA PRO A 47 -16.93 6.77 5.87
C PRO A 47 -17.66 6.67 4.53
N LYS A 48 -17.06 7.10 3.43
CA LYS A 48 -17.75 7.08 2.12
C LYS A 48 -17.03 6.25 1.06
N ILE A 49 -15.69 6.29 1.04
CA ILE A 49 -14.87 5.57 0.07
C ILE A 49 -13.65 4.97 0.77
N ASN A 50 -13.18 3.86 0.25
CA ASN A 50 -12.03 3.13 0.78
C ASN A 50 -10.83 3.33 -0.14
N PHE A 51 -9.63 3.23 0.42
CA PHE A 51 -8.40 3.46 -0.33
C PHE A 51 -7.47 2.25 -0.23
N VAL A 52 -6.96 1.81 -1.38
CA VAL A 52 -5.83 0.90 -1.47
C VAL A 52 -4.61 1.76 -1.73
N LEU A 53 -3.71 1.83 -0.74
CA LEU A 53 -2.49 2.62 -0.85
C LEU A 53 -1.31 1.72 -1.18
N GLU A 54 -0.53 2.14 -2.17
CA GLU A 54 0.76 1.57 -2.51
C GLU A 54 1.85 2.54 -2.04
N CYS A 55 2.71 2.11 -1.13
CA CYS A 55 3.77 2.93 -0.56
C CYS A 55 5.04 2.84 -1.41
N LYS A 56 5.60 3.97 -1.79
CA LYS A 56 6.88 4.04 -2.50
C LYS A 56 7.86 4.99 -1.80
N ASN A 57 8.81 4.42 -1.07
CA ASN A 57 9.94 5.16 -0.50
C ASN A 57 11.10 5.22 -1.50
N LEU A 58 10.93 6.00 -2.57
CA LEU A 58 11.90 6.10 -3.64
C LEU A 58 12.97 7.14 -3.31
N PHE A 59 14.23 6.78 -3.51
CA PHE A 59 15.33 7.73 -3.47
C PHE A 59 15.56 8.34 -4.86
N GLY A 60 15.82 9.66 -4.92
CA GLY A 60 16.02 10.41 -6.17
C GLY A 60 14.75 11.14 -6.61
N ASN A 61 14.83 11.82 -7.75
CA ASN A 61 13.72 12.58 -8.31
C ASN A 61 12.88 11.68 -9.24
N ILE A 62 11.58 11.86 -9.23
CA ILE A 62 10.63 11.12 -10.06
C ILE A 62 10.03 12.06 -11.09
N GLU A 63 10.13 11.68 -12.34
CA GLU A 63 9.45 12.28 -13.46
C GLU A 63 8.37 11.33 -13.95
N ILE A 64 7.16 11.83 -14.17
CA ILE A 64 6.07 11.08 -14.80
C ILE A 64 5.81 11.72 -16.16
N ASN A 65 6.12 10.99 -17.23
CA ASN A 65 6.00 11.50 -18.59
C ASN A 65 4.56 11.53 -19.12
N SER A 66 4.36 12.03 -20.33
CA SER A 66 3.05 12.11 -20.99
C SER A 66 2.38 10.76 -21.29
N LYS A 67 3.13 9.65 -21.20
CA LYS A 67 2.58 8.29 -21.31
C LYS A 67 2.22 7.68 -19.96
N GLY A 68 2.55 8.37 -18.85
CA GLY A 68 2.37 7.86 -17.50
C GLY A 68 3.51 6.94 -17.03
N ASP A 69 4.65 6.90 -17.73
CA ASP A 69 5.81 6.15 -17.30
C ASP A 69 6.53 6.89 -16.18
N PHE A 70 6.96 6.12 -15.17
CA PHE A 70 7.72 6.63 -14.03
C PHE A 70 9.22 6.50 -14.30
N ILE A 71 9.92 7.62 -14.26
CA ILE A 71 11.35 7.71 -14.52
C ILE A 71 12.04 8.28 -13.28
N ARG A 72 12.99 7.51 -12.75
CA ARG A 72 13.77 7.92 -11.57
C ARG A 72 15.10 8.51 -12.01
N THR A 73 15.47 9.66 -11.43
CA THR A 73 16.80 10.26 -11.59
C THR A 73 17.55 10.23 -10.28
N ILE A 74 18.70 9.58 -10.26
CA ILE A 74 19.58 9.45 -9.09
C ILE A 74 20.90 10.17 -9.40
N ARG A 75 21.43 10.88 -8.40
CA ARG A 75 22.80 11.46 -8.45
C ARG A 75 23.74 10.59 -7.63
N CYS A 76 24.76 10.04 -8.27
CA CYS A 76 25.79 9.23 -7.63
C CYS A 76 27.17 9.60 -8.17
N GLY A 77 28.16 9.86 -7.32
CA GLY A 77 29.52 10.17 -7.72
C GLY A 77 29.64 11.40 -8.66
N GLY A 78 28.73 12.39 -8.50
CA GLY A 78 28.70 13.58 -9.36
C GLY A 78 28.01 13.37 -10.72
N ARG A 79 27.57 12.16 -11.05
CA ARG A 79 26.84 11.82 -12.29
C ARG A 79 25.37 11.59 -12.03
N TYR A 80 24.55 11.84 -13.06
CA TYR A 80 23.12 11.57 -13.04
C TYR A 80 22.82 10.29 -13.81
N TYR A 81 22.01 9.41 -13.21
CA TYR A 81 21.52 8.19 -13.82
C TYR A 81 19.98 8.26 -13.90
N LYS A 82 19.46 7.99 -15.09
CA LYS A 82 18.02 7.87 -15.32
C LYS A 82 17.67 6.41 -15.56
N GLU A 83 16.60 5.93 -14.90
CA GLU A 83 16.06 4.60 -15.10
C GLU A 83 14.55 4.62 -15.05
N GLY A 84 13.89 3.79 -15.86
CA GLY A 84 12.47 3.53 -15.74
C GLY A 84 12.21 2.64 -14.52
N ILE A 85 11.14 2.92 -13.77
CA ILE A 85 10.68 2.04 -12.71
C ILE A 85 9.35 1.42 -13.10
N TYR A 86 9.10 0.20 -12.63
CA TYR A 86 7.82 -0.45 -12.84
C TYR A 86 6.68 0.44 -12.30
N SER A 87 5.63 0.62 -13.11
CA SER A 87 4.54 1.53 -12.78
C SER A 87 3.83 1.14 -11.47
N PRO A 88 3.92 1.96 -10.42
CA PRO A 88 3.19 1.68 -9.18
C PRO A 88 1.67 1.81 -9.38
N ILE A 89 1.21 2.56 -10.37
CA ILE A 89 -0.21 2.60 -10.77
C ILE A 89 -0.67 1.20 -11.23
N THR A 90 0.09 0.57 -12.13
CA THR A 90 -0.24 -0.78 -12.62
C THR A 90 -0.20 -1.80 -11.49
N GLN A 91 0.74 -1.68 -10.57
CA GLN A 91 0.82 -2.54 -9.38
C GLN A 91 -0.44 -2.40 -8.54
N ASN A 92 -0.81 -1.18 -8.17
CA ASN A 92 -1.97 -0.91 -7.32
C ASN A 92 -3.31 -1.27 -7.99
N GLN A 93 -3.40 -1.13 -9.33
CA GLN A 93 -4.57 -1.60 -10.09
C GLN A 93 -4.74 -3.12 -9.99
N ARG A 94 -3.65 -3.89 -9.99
CA ARG A 94 -3.70 -5.35 -9.75
C ARG A 94 -4.16 -5.67 -8.33
N HIS A 95 -3.70 -4.91 -7.33
CA HIS A 95 -4.17 -5.07 -5.95
C HIS A 95 -5.67 -4.83 -5.84
N LEU A 96 -6.18 -3.76 -6.47
CA LEU A 96 -7.61 -3.48 -6.54
C LEU A 96 -8.39 -4.59 -7.26
N GLN A 97 -7.85 -5.14 -8.35
CA GLN A 97 -8.47 -6.25 -9.05
C GLN A 97 -8.58 -7.48 -8.17
N VAL A 98 -7.50 -7.93 -7.53
CA VAL A 98 -7.51 -9.10 -6.63
C VAL A 98 -8.47 -8.87 -5.46
N LEU A 99 -8.45 -7.67 -4.85
CA LEU A 99 -9.38 -7.32 -3.78
C LEU A 99 -10.84 -7.43 -4.23
N ASN A 100 -11.15 -6.96 -5.44
CA ASN A 100 -12.48 -7.06 -6.01
C ASN A 100 -12.90 -8.51 -6.30
N GLU A 101 -11.99 -9.33 -6.81
CA GLU A 101 -12.20 -10.77 -7.01
C GLU A 101 -12.54 -11.44 -5.67
N CYS A 102 -11.70 -11.31 -4.65
CA CYS A 102 -11.92 -11.88 -3.32
C CYS A 102 -13.26 -11.46 -2.71
N ARG A 103 -13.67 -10.19 -2.88
CA ARG A 103 -14.95 -9.68 -2.39
C ARG A 103 -16.18 -10.31 -3.08
N ASN A 104 -16.01 -10.86 -4.26
CA ASN A 104 -17.09 -11.42 -5.06
C ASN A 104 -17.17 -12.95 -5.05
N GLU A 105 -16.20 -13.65 -4.45
CA GLU A 105 -16.11 -15.13 -4.45
C GLU A 105 -17.35 -15.85 -3.93
N ASN A 106 -17.98 -15.29 -2.89
CA ASN A 106 -19.13 -15.89 -2.24
C ASN A 106 -20.47 -15.37 -2.77
N HIS A 107 -20.47 -14.68 -3.93
CA HIS A 107 -21.67 -14.10 -4.51
C HIS A 107 -22.02 -14.74 -5.87
N GLY A 108 -23.31 -14.94 -6.13
CA GLY A 108 -23.79 -15.40 -7.44
C GLY A 108 -23.46 -14.40 -8.56
N LYS A 109 -23.36 -14.88 -9.80
CA LYS A 109 -22.90 -14.11 -10.97
C LYS A 109 -23.59 -12.74 -11.15
N VAL A 110 -24.89 -12.65 -10.90
CA VAL A 110 -25.66 -11.39 -11.04
C VAL A 110 -25.23 -10.38 -9.97
N MET A 111 -25.10 -10.81 -8.73
CA MET A 111 -24.67 -9.95 -7.63
C MET A 111 -23.21 -9.53 -7.80
N ALA A 112 -22.33 -10.44 -8.22
CA ALA A 112 -20.93 -10.13 -8.51
C ALA A 112 -20.82 -9.07 -9.62
N ALA A 113 -21.59 -9.18 -10.70
CA ALA A 113 -21.60 -8.20 -11.79
C ALA A 113 -22.06 -6.80 -11.29
N LEU A 114 -23.09 -6.73 -10.44
CA LEU A 114 -23.56 -5.49 -9.85
C LEU A 114 -22.50 -4.88 -8.94
N ARG A 115 -21.85 -5.66 -8.07
CA ARG A 115 -20.79 -5.21 -7.17
C ARG A 115 -19.55 -4.74 -7.94
N ASN A 116 -19.18 -5.40 -9.03
CA ASN A 116 -18.10 -4.98 -9.92
C ASN A 116 -18.38 -3.61 -10.54
N HIS A 117 -19.62 -3.38 -10.98
CA HIS A 117 -20.01 -2.09 -11.56
C HIS A 117 -19.81 -0.93 -10.59
N TRP A 118 -20.11 -1.14 -9.30
CA TRP A 118 -20.00 -0.11 -8.26
C TRP A 118 -18.64 -0.07 -7.55
N PHE A 119 -17.75 -1.07 -7.78
CA PHE A 119 -16.50 -1.19 -7.04
C PHE A 119 -15.64 0.07 -7.10
N SER A 120 -15.51 0.65 -8.30
CA SER A 120 -14.72 1.87 -8.51
C SER A 120 -15.28 3.12 -7.83
N ASN A 121 -16.54 3.13 -7.40
CA ASN A 121 -17.12 4.22 -6.62
C ASN A 121 -16.64 4.14 -5.18
N PHE A 122 -16.57 2.92 -4.62
CA PHE A 122 -16.24 2.68 -3.22
C PHE A 122 -14.74 2.46 -2.96
N PHE A 123 -13.94 2.12 -3.98
CA PHE A 123 -12.51 1.86 -3.83
C PHE A 123 -11.68 2.71 -4.76
N LYS A 124 -10.68 3.39 -4.21
CA LYS A 124 -9.71 4.21 -4.95
C LYS A 124 -8.31 3.74 -4.65
N GLY A 125 -7.47 3.71 -5.70
CA GLY A 125 -6.04 3.46 -5.54
C GLY A 125 -5.28 4.78 -5.40
N LEU A 126 -4.34 4.84 -4.46
CA LEU A 126 -3.39 5.94 -4.35
C LEU A 126 -1.97 5.40 -4.24
N ILE A 127 -1.06 6.05 -4.93
CA ILE A 127 0.38 5.83 -4.81
C ILE A 127 0.95 6.90 -3.89
N VAL A 128 1.49 6.47 -2.75
CA VAL A 128 2.01 7.39 -1.75
C VAL A 128 3.53 7.43 -1.82
N LEU A 129 4.07 8.56 -2.26
CA LEU A 129 5.50 8.82 -2.24
C LEU A 129 5.91 9.29 -0.85
N SER A 130 6.49 8.38 -0.08
CA SER A 130 6.76 8.58 1.35
C SER A 130 8.13 9.18 1.65
N ASN A 131 9.03 9.29 0.67
CA ASN A 131 10.32 9.93 0.87
C ASN A 131 10.18 11.47 0.77
N PRO A 132 10.39 12.22 1.87
CA PRO A 132 10.21 13.68 1.85
C PRO A 132 11.21 14.42 0.95
N LYS A 133 12.34 13.77 0.61
CA LYS A 133 13.39 14.37 -0.24
C LYS A 133 13.16 14.17 -1.74
N THR A 134 12.19 13.34 -2.12
CA THR A 134 11.87 13.10 -3.53
C THR A 134 11.13 14.28 -4.13
N ILE A 135 11.68 14.82 -5.22
CA ILE A 135 11.00 15.83 -6.03
C ILE A 135 10.22 15.09 -7.12
N ILE A 136 8.96 15.47 -7.29
CA ILE A 136 8.08 14.92 -8.32
C ILE A 136 7.91 15.95 -9.41
N ASN A 137 8.18 15.56 -10.66
CA ASN A 137 7.82 16.30 -11.86
C ASN A 137 6.74 15.51 -12.61
N ASP A 138 5.51 15.95 -12.51
CA ASP A 138 4.35 15.34 -13.14
C ASP A 138 3.65 16.29 -14.13
N GLN A 139 4.34 17.38 -14.56
CA GLN A 139 3.73 18.41 -15.40
C GLN A 139 3.08 17.83 -16.65
N ASP A 140 3.78 16.92 -17.33
CA ASP A 140 3.32 16.28 -18.57
C ASP A 140 2.48 15.01 -18.32
N ALA A 141 2.34 14.56 -17.09
CA ALA A 141 1.63 13.33 -16.78
C ALA A 141 0.14 13.41 -17.11
N PRO A 142 -0.48 12.29 -17.54
CA PRO A 142 -1.93 12.22 -17.74
C PRO A 142 -2.67 12.56 -16.45
N GLN A 143 -3.82 13.24 -16.57
CA GLN A 143 -4.60 13.68 -15.41
C GLN A 143 -5.04 12.51 -14.52
N GLU A 144 -5.32 11.35 -15.12
CA GLU A 144 -5.70 10.12 -14.39
C GLU A 144 -4.56 9.58 -13.53
N VAL A 145 -3.30 9.79 -13.95
CA VAL A 145 -2.12 9.43 -13.16
C VAL A 145 -1.87 10.44 -12.05
N LYS A 146 -1.95 11.75 -12.37
CA LYS A 146 -1.79 12.83 -11.36
C LYS A 146 -2.75 12.67 -10.17
N LYS A 147 -3.99 12.28 -10.43
CA LYS A 147 -5.02 12.09 -9.39
C LYS A 147 -4.72 10.93 -8.44
N GLN A 148 -3.88 9.99 -8.86
CA GLN A 148 -3.54 8.79 -8.10
C GLN A 148 -2.21 8.88 -7.36
N VAL A 149 -1.36 9.87 -7.65
CA VAL A 149 -0.04 10.03 -7.01
C VAL A 149 -0.10 11.15 -5.98
N VAL A 150 0.31 10.85 -4.77
CA VAL A 150 0.28 11.78 -3.64
C VAL A 150 1.54 11.67 -2.79
N ARG A 151 2.00 12.78 -2.22
CA ARG A 151 3.05 12.76 -1.20
C ARG A 151 2.44 12.37 0.16
N ALA A 152 3.23 11.75 1.03
CA ALA A 152 2.76 11.34 2.35
C ALA A 152 2.18 12.52 3.16
N ASP A 153 2.83 13.68 3.13
CA ASP A 153 2.38 14.90 3.81
C ASP A 153 1.07 15.50 3.26
N GLN A 154 0.61 15.06 2.08
CA GLN A 154 -0.65 15.49 1.44
C GLN A 154 -1.74 14.40 1.47
N LEU A 155 -1.40 13.20 1.93
CA LEU A 155 -2.28 12.03 1.89
C LEU A 155 -3.59 12.26 2.62
N VAL A 156 -3.52 12.72 3.86
CA VAL A 156 -4.70 12.92 4.73
C VAL A 156 -5.66 13.93 4.13
N GLU A 157 -5.16 15.07 3.62
CA GLU A 157 -6.02 16.07 3.01
C GLU A 157 -6.65 15.56 1.70
N THR A 158 -5.90 14.76 0.93
CA THR A 158 -6.44 14.11 -0.27
C THR A 158 -7.57 13.15 0.08
N ILE A 159 -7.40 12.29 1.08
CA ILE A 159 -8.44 11.38 1.58
C ILE A 159 -9.68 12.19 2.04
N LYS A 160 -9.49 13.22 2.86
CA LYS A 160 -10.58 14.08 3.34
C LYS A 160 -11.33 14.75 2.19
N ARG A 161 -10.61 15.31 1.23
CA ARG A 161 -11.20 15.94 0.05
C ARG A 161 -12.04 14.95 -0.75
N MET A 162 -11.47 13.77 -1.10
CA MET A 162 -12.18 12.75 -1.87
C MET A 162 -13.43 12.24 -1.13
N ASN A 163 -13.37 12.10 0.20
CA ASN A 163 -14.55 11.75 0.99
C ASN A 163 -15.62 12.86 0.98
N ARG A 164 -15.23 14.14 1.05
CA ARG A 164 -16.20 15.28 0.95
C ARG A 164 -16.89 15.31 -0.40
N GLU A 165 -16.13 15.09 -1.48
CA GLU A 165 -16.61 15.14 -2.86
C GLU A 165 -17.47 13.93 -3.26
N SER A 166 -17.36 12.82 -2.53
CA SER A 166 -18.12 11.61 -2.82
C SER A 166 -19.61 11.77 -2.52
N SER A 167 -20.45 11.29 -3.44
CA SER A 167 -21.90 11.19 -3.26
C SER A 167 -22.37 9.94 -2.51
N GLU A 168 -21.43 9.03 -2.19
CA GLU A 168 -21.73 7.77 -1.50
C GLU A 168 -22.26 8.03 -0.07
N LEU A 169 -23.09 7.10 0.40
CA LEU A 169 -23.65 7.14 1.75
C LEU A 169 -22.54 6.99 2.81
N LYS A 170 -22.69 7.71 3.91
CA LYS A 170 -21.74 7.67 5.01
C LYS A 170 -21.95 6.43 5.88
N SER A 171 -20.95 5.57 5.97
CA SER A 171 -20.88 4.47 6.94
C SER A 171 -20.56 4.98 8.35
N SER A 172 -21.06 4.29 9.36
CA SER A 172 -20.70 4.57 10.76
C SER A 172 -19.35 3.94 11.12
N MET A 173 -18.75 4.40 12.24
CA MET A 173 -17.54 3.77 12.78
C MET A 173 -17.72 2.28 13.10
N LYS A 174 -18.96 1.89 13.47
CA LYS A 174 -19.29 0.48 13.70
C LYS A 174 -19.19 -0.32 12.42
N ASP A 175 -19.79 0.17 11.33
CA ASP A 175 -19.73 -0.49 10.01
C ASP A 175 -18.28 -0.60 9.52
N LEU A 176 -17.46 0.45 9.68
CA LEU A 176 -16.05 0.43 9.30
C LEU A 176 -15.25 -0.62 10.07
N LYS A 177 -15.54 -0.81 11.37
CA LYS A 177 -14.89 -1.85 12.18
C LYS A 177 -15.31 -3.25 11.74
N GLU A 178 -16.61 -3.47 11.51
CA GLU A 178 -17.13 -4.75 11.01
C GLU A 178 -16.52 -5.09 9.64
N ASP A 179 -16.41 -4.12 8.73
CA ASP A 179 -15.71 -4.28 7.46
C ASP A 179 -14.22 -4.61 7.67
N GLY A 180 -13.53 -3.92 8.57
CA GLY A 180 -12.13 -4.19 8.89
C GLY A 180 -11.90 -5.61 9.42
N GLU A 181 -12.75 -6.06 10.34
CA GLU A 181 -12.74 -7.42 10.86
C GLU A 181 -13.01 -8.46 9.77
N TYR A 182 -13.92 -8.16 8.83
CA TYR A 182 -14.18 -9.03 7.69
C TYR A 182 -12.92 -9.19 6.81
N TYR A 183 -12.22 -8.10 6.49
CA TYR A 183 -10.98 -8.18 5.69
C TYR A 183 -9.88 -8.97 6.41
N LEU A 184 -9.72 -8.78 7.72
CA LEU A 184 -8.71 -9.49 8.50
C LEU A 184 -9.05 -10.97 8.68
N ASN A 185 -10.30 -11.29 9.03
CA ASN A 185 -10.67 -12.65 9.46
C ASN A 185 -11.09 -13.56 8.29
N LYS A 186 -11.48 -12.99 7.15
CA LYS A 186 -12.04 -13.74 6.03
C LYS A 186 -11.22 -13.66 4.75
N MET A 187 -10.45 -12.60 4.56
CA MET A 187 -9.68 -12.39 3.33
C MET A 187 -8.17 -12.47 3.56
N HIS A 188 -7.68 -11.99 4.72
CA HIS A 188 -6.26 -12.06 5.01
C HIS A 188 -5.83 -13.50 5.20
N ILE A 189 -4.75 -13.89 4.54
CA ILE A 189 -4.07 -15.17 4.76
C ILE A 189 -2.60 -14.89 5.10
N GLU A 190 -1.95 -15.81 5.79
CA GLU A 190 -0.51 -15.72 6.02
C GLU A 190 0.22 -15.78 4.68
N LYS A 191 1.10 -14.80 4.46
CA LYS A 191 1.91 -14.75 3.25
C LYS A 191 2.78 -16.00 3.16
N PRO A 192 2.73 -16.75 2.04
CA PRO A 192 3.60 -17.90 1.86
C PRO A 192 5.08 -17.48 1.98
N ILE A 193 5.84 -18.18 2.80
CA ILE A 193 7.28 -17.97 2.93
C ILE A 193 7.92 -18.37 1.60
N THR A 194 8.58 -17.43 0.93
CA THR A 194 9.31 -17.75 -0.30
C THR A 194 10.53 -18.63 0.02
N TYR A 195 10.97 -19.44 -0.95
CA TYR A 195 12.12 -20.34 -0.78
C TYR A 195 13.37 -19.59 -0.30
N ILE A 196 13.58 -18.34 -0.75
CA ILE A 196 14.72 -17.49 -0.35
C ILE A 196 14.58 -17.04 1.12
N GLU A 197 13.36 -16.72 1.58
CA GLU A 197 13.10 -16.34 2.97
C GLU A 197 13.24 -17.53 3.90
N LYS A 198 12.86 -18.72 3.46
CA LYS A 198 13.04 -19.97 4.19
C LYS A 198 14.52 -20.29 4.43
N PHE A 199 15.37 -20.16 3.41
CA PHE A 199 16.82 -20.32 3.58
C PHE A 199 17.41 -19.31 4.57
N LYS A 200 16.97 -18.05 4.54
CA LYS A 200 17.45 -17.04 5.50
C LYS A 200 17.01 -17.32 6.93
N GLN A 201 15.85 -17.91 7.13
CA GLN A 201 15.40 -18.33 8.47
C GLN A 201 16.22 -19.52 8.96
N GLU A 202 16.47 -20.53 8.13
CA GLU A 202 17.31 -21.67 8.45
C GLU A 202 18.75 -21.25 8.80
N GLU A 203 19.35 -20.29 8.04
CA GLU A 203 20.68 -19.73 8.37
C GLU A 203 20.72 -18.95 9.70
N LEU A 204 19.60 -18.35 10.13
CA LEU A 204 19.51 -17.63 11.41
C LEU A 204 19.31 -18.59 12.59
N GLU A 205 18.60 -19.70 12.38
CA GLU A 205 18.38 -20.73 13.40
C GLU A 205 19.63 -21.60 13.63
N ASP A 206 20.47 -21.79 12.61
CA ASP A 206 21.74 -22.54 12.69
C ASP A 206 22.93 -21.72 13.25
N GLN A 207 22.75 -20.45 13.57
CA GLN A 207 23.81 -19.70 14.26
C GLN A 207 23.87 -20.16 15.72
N PRO A 208 25.02 -20.71 16.19
CA PRO A 208 25.17 -21.08 17.59
C PRO A 208 24.97 -19.83 18.46
N ALA A 209 24.18 -20.00 19.51
CA ALA A 209 23.92 -18.94 20.47
C ALA A 209 25.28 -18.32 20.90
N ALA A 210 25.45 -17.02 20.67
CA ALA A 210 26.65 -16.32 21.06
C ALA A 210 26.89 -16.58 22.55
N GLU A 211 28.02 -17.22 22.91
CA GLU A 211 28.46 -17.41 24.29
C GLU A 211 28.44 -16.05 24.98
N GLN A 212 27.62 -15.94 26.01
CA GLN A 212 27.66 -14.77 26.89
C GLN A 212 29.04 -14.73 27.55
N PRO A 213 29.76 -13.62 27.52
CA PRO A 213 31.04 -13.50 28.22
C PRO A 213 30.83 -13.78 29.69
N ALA A 214 31.60 -14.74 30.25
CA ALA A 214 31.59 -15.08 31.63
C ALA A 214 31.95 -13.80 32.48
N LEU A 215 31.10 -13.49 33.43
CA LEU A 215 31.41 -12.48 34.46
C LEU A 215 32.63 -12.94 35.25
N ILE A 216 33.73 -12.22 35.08
CA ILE A 216 34.89 -12.37 35.94
C ILE A 216 34.57 -11.57 37.20
N GLU A 217 34.34 -12.27 38.32
CA GLU A 217 34.26 -11.63 39.62
C GLU A 217 35.68 -11.17 40.03
N PRO A 218 35.87 -9.97 40.54
CA PRO A 218 37.17 -9.51 41.08
C PRO A 218 37.40 -10.09 42.46
N ASP A 219 38.63 -10.61 42.69
CA ASP A 219 39.17 -10.99 43.99
C ASP A 219 39.31 -9.81 44.95
#